data_b828171554f25f14b16b3d4ddc5aed0e
#
_entry.id   b828171554f25f14b16b3d4ddc5aed0e
#
_cell.length_a   1.000
_cell.length_b   1.000
_cell.length_c   1.000
_cell.angle_alpha   90.00
_cell.angle_beta   90.00
_cell.angle_gamma   90.00
#
_symmetry.space_group_name_H-M   'P 1'
#
loop_
_entity.id
_entity.type
_entity.pdbx_description
1 polymer ?
#
loop_
_entity_poly.entity_id
_entity_poly.type
_entity_poly.pdbx_seq_one_letter_code
_entity_poly.pdbx_strand_id
1 'polypeptide(L)'
;MLLVLILLVVLIVLLAAALFIVPQQQAYIIERFGKFLRVQFAGIHVRIPFVDRIAMKTNMRVNQLNVQLETKTLDNVFVTVVASTQFRVNPNDVATAYYELRDPAGQLRSYMEDALRSAIPALTLDDAFARKDDVAFDVQKTVGAEMSRFGFTVVKTLITAIDPSPQVKNAMDSINAAQREKEATRQRAEAQRIQIETQAAADAEKTRLQGEGQANYRREIANGIVDQIKSLQAVGMNINDVNNVVLFNQYLDVMRSLSESGNAKTVVLPASTPGGYQDLYEQVTKAMLTAAETK
;
A
#
# COMPACT_ATOMS: atom_id res chain seq x y z
N MET A 1 63.23 60.71 23.07
CA MET A 1 61.84 60.39 23.57
C MET A 1 60.87 60.25 22.42
N LEU A 2 60.64 61.19 21.54
CA LEU A 2 59.67 61.14 20.45
C LEU A 2 59.89 59.96 19.49
N LEU A 3 61.09 59.63 19.10
CA LEU A 3 61.45 58.53 18.18
C LEU A 3 61.12 57.13 18.79
N VAL A 4 61.37 56.98 20.11
CA VAL A 4 61.02 55.76 20.83
C VAL A 4 59.49 55.55 20.92
N LEU A 5 58.72 56.63 21.12
CA LEU A 5 57.31 56.65 21.14
C LEU A 5 56.69 56.21 19.79
N ILE A 6 57.23 56.78 18.69
CA ILE A 6 56.83 56.41 17.33
C ILE A 6 57.13 54.96 17.03
N LEU A 7 58.30 54.46 17.41
CA LEU A 7 58.66 53.04 17.20
C LEU A 7 57.77 52.10 17.99
N LEU A 8 57.38 52.46 19.22
CA LEU A 8 56.47 51.68 20.06
C LEU A 8 55.04 51.67 19.44
N VAL A 9 54.54 52.78 18.94
CA VAL A 9 53.27 52.88 18.25
C VAL A 9 53.24 51.98 16.99
N VAL A 10 54.31 52.06 16.18
CA VAL A 10 54.45 51.20 14.98
C VAL A 10 54.49 49.74 15.35
N LEU A 11 55.19 49.39 16.42
CA LEU A 11 55.24 48.01 16.90
C LEU A 11 53.86 47.52 17.33
N ILE A 12 53.06 48.33 18.05
CA ILE A 12 51.70 48.00 18.48
C ILE A 12 50.77 47.81 17.28
N VAL A 13 50.87 48.73 16.28
CA VAL A 13 50.07 48.61 15.04
C VAL A 13 50.42 47.34 14.25
N LEU A 14 51.70 46.97 14.16
CA LEU A 14 52.16 45.79 13.50
C LEU A 14 51.66 44.52 14.26
N LEU A 15 51.72 44.53 15.59
CA LEU A 15 51.16 43.40 16.41
C LEU A 15 49.65 43.28 16.24
N ALA A 16 48.91 44.39 16.23
CA ALA A 16 47.48 44.39 16.01
C ALA A 16 47.13 43.90 14.58
N ALA A 17 47.90 44.29 13.57
CA ALA A 17 47.71 43.83 12.18
C ALA A 17 48.14 42.37 11.96
N ALA A 18 48.95 41.80 12.86
CA ALA A 18 49.35 40.41 12.79
C ALA A 18 48.25 39.46 13.28
N LEU A 19 47.36 39.91 14.16
CA LEU A 19 46.27 39.08 14.70
C LEU A 19 45.10 39.06 13.72
N PHE A 20 44.54 37.86 13.48
CA PHE A 20 43.29 37.70 12.75
C PHE A 20 42.46 36.54 13.33
N ILE A 21 41.17 36.61 13.14
CA ILE A 21 40.21 35.63 13.64
C ILE A 21 39.62 34.86 12.45
N VAL A 22 39.64 33.53 12.53
CA VAL A 22 38.95 32.66 11.59
C VAL A 22 37.60 32.23 12.21
N PRO A 23 36.48 32.53 11.57
CA PRO A 23 35.16 32.12 12.05
C PRO A 23 35.01 30.61 12.06
N GLN A 24 34.02 30.09 12.86
CA GLN A 24 33.66 28.71 12.88
C GLN A 24 33.21 28.23 11.48
N GLN A 25 33.55 26.99 11.12
CA GLN A 25 33.24 26.38 9.81
C GLN A 25 33.87 27.12 8.61
N GLN A 26 34.99 27.80 8.80
CA GLN A 26 35.82 28.34 7.74
C GLN A 26 37.27 27.87 7.92
N ALA A 27 37.96 27.76 6.80
CA ALA A 27 39.40 27.54 6.75
C ALA A 27 40.06 28.62 5.87
N TYR A 28 41.12 29.24 6.37
CA TYR A 28 41.88 30.24 5.63
C TYR A 28 43.20 29.67 5.16
N ILE A 29 43.46 29.81 3.87
CA ILE A 29 44.71 29.36 3.25
C ILE A 29 45.67 30.56 3.29
N ILE A 30 46.84 30.36 3.90
CA ILE A 30 47.87 31.39 4.01
C ILE A 30 49.01 31.05 3.09
N GLU A 31 49.36 32.03 2.26
CA GLU A 31 50.52 32.04 1.37
C GLU A 31 51.59 32.99 1.89
N ARG A 32 52.84 32.59 1.69
CA ARG A 32 54.00 33.44 1.91
C ARG A 32 54.74 33.60 0.59
N PHE A 33 54.83 34.83 0.10
CA PHE A 33 55.44 35.14 -1.20
C PHE A 33 54.91 34.25 -2.34
N GLY A 34 53.58 33.95 -2.33
CA GLY A 34 52.93 33.12 -3.34
C GLY A 34 53.10 31.62 -3.19
N LYS A 35 53.78 31.15 -2.13
CA LYS A 35 53.86 29.72 -1.79
C LYS A 35 52.94 29.37 -0.65
N PHE A 36 52.25 28.23 -0.76
CA PHE A 36 51.45 27.66 0.32
C PHE A 36 52.29 27.53 1.61
N LEU A 37 51.79 28.07 2.70
CA LEU A 37 52.43 27.97 4.00
C LEU A 37 51.67 27.01 4.93
N ARG A 38 50.36 27.30 5.14
CA ARG A 38 49.52 26.52 6.06
C ARG A 38 48.03 26.86 5.89
N VAL A 39 47.20 25.98 6.39
CA VAL A 39 45.76 26.21 6.56
C VAL A 39 45.48 26.55 8.03
N GLN A 40 44.64 27.55 8.25
CA GLN A 40 44.20 27.98 9.58
C GLN A 40 42.69 27.71 9.72
N PHE A 41 42.34 26.98 10.76
CA PHE A 41 40.94 26.70 11.11
C PHE A 41 40.41 27.73 12.13
N ALA A 42 39.15 27.54 12.57
CA ALA A 42 38.50 28.44 13.52
C ALA A 42 39.37 28.75 14.75
N GLY A 43 39.45 30.02 15.10
CA GLY A 43 40.24 30.51 16.24
C GLY A 43 41.01 31.80 15.94
N ILE A 44 41.84 32.21 16.90
CA ILE A 44 42.71 33.36 16.80
C ILE A 44 44.08 32.90 16.28
N HIS A 45 44.56 33.55 15.25
CA HIS A 45 45.81 33.21 14.58
C HIS A 45 46.66 34.45 14.34
N VAL A 46 47.96 34.18 14.15
CA VAL A 46 48.96 35.20 13.87
C VAL A 46 49.51 35.04 12.46
N ARG A 47 49.61 36.13 11.72
CA ARG A 47 50.29 36.23 10.41
C ARG A 47 51.31 37.33 10.43
N ILE A 48 52.33 37.26 9.61
CA ILE A 48 53.29 38.32 9.43
C ILE A 48 52.72 39.34 8.45
N PRO A 49 52.41 40.59 8.88
CA PRO A 49 51.92 41.63 7.97
C PRO A 49 52.91 41.85 6.81
N PHE A 50 52.38 42.15 5.61
CA PHE A 50 53.08 42.35 4.35
C PHE A 50 53.76 41.15 3.73
N VAL A 51 54.06 40.06 4.50
CA VAL A 51 54.70 38.82 4.03
C VAL A 51 53.68 37.71 3.80
N ASP A 52 52.75 37.56 4.75
CA ASP A 52 51.71 36.50 4.72
C ASP A 52 50.42 37.07 4.13
N ARG A 53 49.90 36.41 3.10
CA ARG A 53 48.66 36.78 2.44
C ARG A 53 47.60 35.67 2.69
N ILE A 54 46.36 36.06 2.96
CA ILE A 54 45.24 35.15 2.94
C ILE A 54 44.83 34.95 1.48
N ALA A 55 45.15 33.80 0.92
CA ALA A 55 44.86 33.46 -0.48
C ALA A 55 43.35 33.17 -0.70
N MET A 56 42.77 32.43 0.21
CA MET A 56 41.35 32.03 0.11
C MET A 56 40.74 31.85 1.50
N LYS A 57 39.43 32.16 1.57
CA LYS A 57 38.56 31.85 2.72
C LYS A 57 37.59 30.73 2.28
N THR A 58 37.87 29.53 2.68
CA THR A 58 37.11 28.33 2.27
C THR A 58 35.99 28.05 3.27
N ASN A 59 34.77 27.84 2.77
CA ASN A 59 33.64 27.41 3.57
C ASN A 59 33.71 25.88 3.76
N MET A 60 33.68 25.44 5.02
CA MET A 60 33.72 24.01 5.40
C MET A 60 32.36 23.39 5.61
N ARG A 61 31.29 24.20 5.46
CA ARG A 61 29.90 23.66 5.60
C ARG A 61 29.56 22.73 4.45
N VAL A 62 28.58 21.88 4.68
CA VAL A 62 28.01 21.02 3.62
C VAL A 62 27.30 21.91 2.61
N ASN A 63 27.68 21.77 1.35
CA ASN A 63 27.00 22.38 0.20
C ASN A 63 26.18 21.34 -0.51
N GLN A 64 25.12 21.76 -1.17
CA GLN A 64 24.26 20.90 -1.98
C GLN A 64 24.32 21.32 -3.43
N LEU A 65 24.43 20.33 -4.32
CA LEU A 65 24.36 20.51 -5.76
C LEU A 65 23.21 19.64 -6.29
N ASN A 66 22.32 20.27 -7.05
CA ASN A 66 21.28 19.55 -7.78
C ASN A 66 21.72 19.40 -9.24
N VAL A 67 21.57 18.19 -9.75
CA VAL A 67 21.91 17.82 -11.14
C VAL A 67 20.66 17.27 -11.78
N GLN A 68 20.35 17.76 -12.96
CA GLN A 68 19.25 17.26 -13.78
C GLN A 68 19.83 16.76 -15.10
N LEU A 69 19.53 15.51 -15.43
CA LEU A 69 20.02 14.83 -16.62
C LEU A 69 18.89 14.14 -17.33
N GLU A 70 18.83 14.28 -18.64
CA GLU A 70 17.98 13.44 -19.50
C GLU A 70 18.78 12.24 -19.99
N THR A 71 18.25 11.05 -19.82
CA THR A 71 18.87 9.79 -20.23
C THR A 71 17.79 8.79 -20.65
N LYS A 72 18.21 7.60 -21.09
CA LYS A 72 17.34 6.55 -21.61
C LYS A 72 17.52 5.28 -20.77
N THR A 73 16.44 4.65 -20.40
CA THR A 73 16.43 3.35 -19.70
C THR A 73 16.65 2.18 -20.66
N LEU A 74 16.83 0.97 -20.10
CA LEU A 74 17.03 -0.28 -20.88
C LEU A 74 15.84 -0.57 -21.81
N ASP A 75 14.63 -0.27 -21.38
CA ASP A 75 13.37 -0.41 -22.12
C ASP A 75 13.09 0.75 -23.10
N ASN A 76 14.12 1.54 -23.43
CA ASN A 76 14.08 2.63 -24.40
C ASN A 76 13.18 3.82 -24.01
N VAL A 77 12.88 4.01 -22.74
CA VAL A 77 12.12 5.15 -22.25
C VAL A 77 13.05 6.32 -21.91
N PHE A 78 12.77 7.49 -22.45
CA PHE A 78 13.47 8.72 -22.06
C PHE A 78 12.95 9.18 -20.71
N VAL A 79 13.88 9.44 -19.79
CA VAL A 79 13.61 9.89 -18.43
C VAL A 79 14.48 11.08 -18.05
N THR A 80 13.89 12.01 -17.33
CA THR A 80 14.62 13.10 -16.67
C THR A 80 14.91 12.68 -15.25
N VAL A 81 16.18 12.51 -14.93
CA VAL A 81 16.65 12.15 -13.57
C VAL A 81 17.11 13.40 -12.86
N VAL A 82 16.58 13.65 -11.67
CA VAL A 82 17.03 14.72 -10.78
C VAL A 82 17.73 14.08 -9.59
N ALA A 83 19.02 14.38 -9.44
CA ALA A 83 19.84 13.94 -8.33
C ALA A 83 20.35 15.11 -7.52
N SER A 84 20.42 14.93 -6.21
CA SER A 84 20.94 15.91 -5.26
C SER A 84 22.11 15.32 -4.53
N THR A 85 23.25 16.01 -4.56
CA THR A 85 24.48 15.59 -3.90
C THR A 85 24.93 16.61 -2.88
N GLN A 86 25.21 16.15 -1.68
CA GLN A 86 25.77 16.92 -0.59
C GLN A 86 27.27 16.66 -0.51
N PHE A 87 28.06 17.72 -0.51
CA PHE A 87 29.50 17.65 -0.45
C PHE A 87 30.09 18.74 0.44
N ARG A 88 31.28 18.50 0.93
CA ARG A 88 32.06 19.46 1.71
C ARG A 88 33.54 19.32 1.43
N VAL A 89 34.30 20.33 1.77
CA VAL A 89 35.77 20.28 1.76
C VAL A 89 36.23 19.35 2.90
N ASN A 90 37.17 18.44 2.59
CA ASN A 90 37.82 17.60 3.58
C ASN A 90 38.76 18.49 4.46
N PRO A 91 38.59 18.50 5.79
CA PRO A 91 39.46 19.28 6.68
C PRO A 91 40.96 18.99 6.53
N ASN A 92 41.32 17.79 6.13
CA ASN A 92 42.73 17.38 5.99
C ASN A 92 43.35 17.84 4.66
N ASP A 93 42.52 18.11 3.64
CA ASP A 93 42.96 18.35 2.26
C ASP A 93 42.49 19.69 1.69
N VAL A 94 42.32 20.70 2.57
CA VAL A 94 41.83 22.04 2.18
C VAL A 94 42.75 22.70 1.14
N ALA A 95 44.06 22.47 1.24
CA ALA A 95 45.02 22.99 0.29
C ALA A 95 44.85 22.40 -1.11
N THR A 96 44.72 21.06 -1.19
CA THR A 96 44.43 20.32 -2.43
C THR A 96 43.16 20.84 -3.07
N ALA A 97 42.09 20.99 -2.24
CA ALA A 97 40.80 21.49 -2.73
C ALA A 97 40.83 22.87 -3.35
N TYR A 98 41.77 23.70 -2.91
CA TYR A 98 41.94 25.06 -3.44
C TYR A 98 42.86 25.13 -4.67
N TYR A 99 43.98 24.44 -4.62
CA TYR A 99 45.00 24.55 -5.66
C TYR A 99 44.76 23.67 -6.89
N GLU A 100 44.12 22.51 -6.71
CA GLU A 100 43.97 21.56 -7.80
C GLU A 100 42.65 21.70 -8.54
N LEU A 101 41.61 22.23 -7.90
CA LEU A 101 40.27 22.31 -8.52
C LEU A 101 39.72 23.74 -8.49
N ARG A 102 39.56 24.30 -9.69
CA ARG A 102 39.08 25.67 -9.85
C ARG A 102 37.56 25.81 -9.64
N ASP A 103 36.79 24.84 -10.18
CA ASP A 103 35.31 24.82 -10.09
C ASP A 103 34.84 23.46 -9.55
N PRO A 104 34.74 23.30 -8.23
CA PRO A 104 34.31 22.07 -7.64
C PRO A 104 32.87 21.68 -7.98
N ALA A 105 31.99 22.66 -8.12
CA ALA A 105 30.58 22.40 -8.43
C ALA A 105 30.39 21.91 -9.86
N GLY A 106 31.07 22.54 -10.82
CA GLY A 106 31.08 22.13 -12.22
C GLY A 106 31.65 20.71 -12.42
N GLN A 107 32.79 20.43 -11.75
CA GLN A 107 33.43 19.11 -11.82
C GLN A 107 32.56 18.03 -11.19
N LEU A 108 31.99 18.29 -10.00
CA LEU A 108 31.06 17.36 -9.35
C LEU A 108 29.84 17.09 -10.22
N ARG A 109 29.29 18.12 -10.86
CA ARG A 109 28.19 17.98 -11.81
C ARG A 109 28.54 17.03 -12.94
N SER A 110 29.70 17.22 -13.58
CA SER A 110 30.15 16.39 -14.69
C SER A 110 30.32 14.92 -14.28
N TYR A 111 30.91 14.67 -13.12
CA TYR A 111 31.04 13.31 -12.58
C TYR A 111 29.69 12.67 -12.24
N MET A 112 28.77 13.46 -11.70
CA MET A 112 27.41 13.01 -11.40
C MET A 112 26.66 12.63 -12.68
N GLU A 113 26.74 13.49 -13.70
CA GLU A 113 26.09 13.23 -15.00
C GLU A 113 26.65 11.98 -15.67
N ASP A 114 27.97 11.78 -15.64
CA ASP A 114 28.61 10.62 -16.20
C ASP A 114 28.22 9.32 -15.47
N ALA A 115 28.26 9.34 -14.14
CA ALA A 115 27.87 8.19 -13.32
C ALA A 115 26.39 7.83 -13.52
N LEU A 116 25.48 8.80 -13.54
CA LEU A 116 24.06 8.59 -13.81
C LEU A 116 23.80 8.08 -15.23
N ARG A 117 24.49 8.64 -16.23
CA ARG A 117 24.40 8.23 -17.64
C ARG A 117 24.91 6.80 -17.84
N SER A 118 25.78 6.31 -17.00
CA SER A 118 26.26 4.94 -17.00
C SER A 118 25.34 3.98 -16.27
N ALA A 119 24.73 4.40 -15.17
CA ALA A 119 23.93 3.55 -14.29
C ALA A 119 22.48 3.32 -14.80
N ILE A 120 21.80 4.38 -15.25
CA ILE A 120 20.38 4.33 -15.61
C ILE A 120 20.09 3.45 -16.83
N PRO A 121 20.87 3.46 -17.93
CA PRO A 121 20.61 2.62 -19.10
C PRO A 121 20.73 1.11 -18.86
N ALA A 122 21.31 0.69 -17.74
CA ALA A 122 21.38 -0.72 -17.36
C ALA A 122 20.09 -1.22 -16.67
N LEU A 123 19.14 -0.35 -16.39
CA LEU A 123 17.91 -0.64 -15.65
C LEU A 123 16.67 -0.37 -16.51
N THR A 124 15.62 -1.17 -16.28
CA THR A 124 14.28 -0.84 -16.79
C THR A 124 13.72 0.36 -16.02
N LEU A 125 12.66 0.98 -16.51
CA LEU A 125 12.03 2.10 -15.82
C LEU A 125 11.53 1.67 -14.43
N ASP A 126 10.90 0.51 -14.32
CA ASP A 126 10.39 -0.02 -13.04
C ASP A 126 11.54 -0.33 -12.06
N ASP A 127 12.64 -0.92 -12.56
CA ASP A 127 13.84 -1.18 -11.74
C ASP A 127 14.50 0.13 -11.28
N ALA A 128 14.54 1.14 -12.14
CA ALA A 128 15.10 2.44 -11.79
C ALA A 128 14.33 3.12 -10.65
N PHE A 129 13.00 2.97 -10.61
CA PHE A 129 12.18 3.42 -9.50
C PHE A 129 12.37 2.58 -8.24
N ALA A 130 12.36 1.26 -8.38
CA ALA A 130 12.45 0.33 -7.24
C ALA A 130 13.83 0.39 -6.56
N ARG A 131 14.91 0.56 -7.35
CA ARG A 131 16.30 0.52 -6.88
C ARG A 131 17.01 1.88 -6.93
N LYS A 132 16.25 2.98 -6.90
CA LYS A 132 16.81 4.35 -6.93
C LYS A 132 17.86 4.61 -5.85
N ASP A 133 17.68 4.00 -4.66
CA ASP A 133 18.60 4.17 -3.53
C ASP A 133 19.91 3.40 -3.76
N ASP A 134 19.88 2.23 -4.39
CA ASP A 134 21.06 1.47 -4.80
C ASP A 134 21.86 2.27 -5.84
N VAL A 135 21.19 2.81 -6.84
CA VAL A 135 21.80 3.65 -7.86
C VAL A 135 22.44 4.90 -7.23
N ALA A 136 21.74 5.55 -6.31
CA ALA A 136 22.28 6.71 -5.59
C ALA A 136 23.53 6.35 -4.79
N PHE A 137 23.57 5.17 -4.18
CA PHE A 137 24.74 4.69 -3.44
C PHE A 137 25.93 4.39 -4.35
N ASP A 138 25.72 3.73 -5.49
CA ASP A 138 26.77 3.43 -6.47
C ASP A 138 27.34 4.71 -7.09
N VAL A 139 26.49 5.66 -7.43
CA VAL A 139 26.88 6.99 -7.90
C VAL A 139 27.68 7.73 -6.82
N GLN A 140 27.22 7.72 -5.56
CA GLN A 140 27.93 8.31 -4.44
C GLN A 140 29.34 7.72 -4.27
N LYS A 141 29.48 6.41 -4.39
CA LYS A 141 30.74 5.69 -4.27
C LYS A 141 31.72 6.09 -5.38
N THR A 142 31.25 6.09 -6.63
CA THR A 142 32.06 6.44 -7.80
C THR A 142 32.49 7.89 -7.75
N VAL A 143 31.54 8.80 -7.61
CA VAL A 143 31.80 10.24 -7.57
C VAL A 143 32.61 10.62 -6.32
N GLY A 144 32.34 9.98 -5.19
CA GLY A 144 33.07 10.17 -3.94
C GLY A 144 34.55 9.81 -4.06
N ALA A 145 34.87 8.72 -4.76
CA ALA A 145 36.25 8.32 -5.02
C ALA A 145 37.00 9.35 -5.88
N GLU A 146 36.36 9.86 -6.94
CA GLU A 146 36.98 10.87 -7.81
C GLU A 146 37.14 12.22 -7.10
N MET A 147 36.11 12.71 -6.39
CA MET A 147 36.13 13.99 -5.69
C MET A 147 37.09 13.99 -4.48
N SER A 148 37.31 12.80 -3.87
CA SER A 148 38.25 12.69 -2.75
C SER A 148 39.69 13.02 -3.16
N ARG A 149 40.09 12.74 -4.40
CA ARG A 149 41.42 13.09 -4.96
C ARG A 149 41.68 14.61 -4.95
N PHE A 150 40.60 15.39 -5.09
CA PHE A 150 40.63 16.83 -5.07
C PHE A 150 40.30 17.42 -3.68
N GLY A 151 40.34 16.62 -2.62
CA GLY A 151 40.12 17.12 -1.27
C GLY A 151 38.65 17.43 -0.93
N PHE A 152 37.67 16.85 -1.67
CA PHE A 152 36.26 16.99 -1.37
C PHE A 152 35.69 15.67 -0.89
N THR A 153 34.80 15.73 0.09
CA THR A 153 34.04 14.55 0.60
C THR A 153 32.59 14.66 0.17
N VAL A 154 32.11 13.69 -0.58
CA VAL A 154 30.69 13.50 -0.87
C VAL A 154 30.03 12.87 0.36
N VAL A 155 29.09 13.59 0.97
CA VAL A 155 28.41 13.18 2.20
C VAL A 155 27.28 12.23 1.88
N LYS A 156 26.39 12.64 0.95
CA LYS A 156 25.24 11.85 0.53
C LYS A 156 24.81 12.24 -0.88
N THR A 157 24.41 11.25 -1.65
CA THR A 157 23.76 11.43 -2.94
C THR A 157 22.35 10.83 -2.87
N LEU A 158 21.37 11.51 -3.44
CA LEU A 158 19.97 11.13 -3.48
C LEU A 158 19.43 11.34 -4.90
N ILE A 159 18.69 10.38 -5.41
CA ILE A 159 17.86 10.56 -6.60
C ILE A 159 16.49 11.03 -6.11
N THR A 160 16.14 12.28 -6.43
CA THR A 160 14.92 12.94 -5.96
C THR A 160 13.74 12.72 -6.87
N ALA A 161 13.98 12.62 -8.19
CA ALA A 161 12.94 12.35 -9.16
C ALA A 161 13.50 11.54 -10.34
N ILE A 162 12.66 10.70 -10.92
CA ILE A 162 12.86 10.03 -12.21
C ILE A 162 11.55 10.23 -12.98
N ASP A 163 11.54 11.20 -13.89
CA ASP A 163 10.32 11.60 -14.60
C ASP A 163 10.39 11.10 -16.06
N PRO A 164 9.55 10.13 -16.44
CA PRO A 164 9.42 9.74 -17.83
C PRO A 164 8.69 10.83 -18.64
N SER A 165 8.83 10.77 -19.97
CA SER A 165 8.12 11.72 -20.83
C SER A 165 6.61 11.66 -20.61
N PRO A 166 5.87 12.78 -20.79
CA PRO A 166 4.43 12.82 -20.52
C PRO A 166 3.62 11.79 -21.31
N GLN A 167 4.08 11.45 -22.52
CA GLN A 167 3.43 10.43 -23.36
C GLN A 167 3.54 9.05 -22.72
N VAL A 168 4.71 8.69 -22.22
CA VAL A 168 4.95 7.41 -21.55
C VAL A 168 4.20 7.34 -20.24
N LYS A 169 4.18 8.42 -19.47
CA LYS A 169 3.40 8.51 -18.23
C LYS A 169 1.92 8.23 -18.47
N ASN A 170 1.32 8.90 -19.47
CA ASN A 170 -0.08 8.69 -19.81
C ASN A 170 -0.36 7.24 -20.30
N ALA A 171 0.57 6.65 -21.07
CA ALA A 171 0.45 5.26 -21.49
C ALA A 171 0.52 4.29 -20.31
N MET A 172 1.47 4.49 -19.38
CA MET A 172 1.57 3.68 -18.16
C MET A 172 0.34 3.82 -17.26
N ASP A 173 -0.18 5.04 -17.10
CA ASP A 173 -1.41 5.28 -16.33
C ASP A 173 -2.60 4.54 -16.95
N SER A 174 -2.71 4.52 -18.29
CA SER A 174 -3.74 3.77 -19.02
C SER A 174 -3.60 2.26 -18.84
N ILE A 175 -2.38 1.72 -18.92
CA ILE A 175 -2.08 0.29 -18.70
C ILE A 175 -2.41 -0.09 -17.26
N ASN A 176 -1.99 0.72 -16.29
CA ASN A 176 -2.25 0.48 -14.87
C ASN A 176 -3.76 0.55 -14.55
N ALA A 177 -4.50 1.48 -15.17
CA ALA A 177 -5.94 1.56 -15.05
C ALA A 177 -6.63 0.30 -15.60
N ALA A 178 -6.23 -0.16 -16.79
CA ALA A 178 -6.76 -1.38 -17.40
C ALA A 178 -6.41 -2.64 -16.58
N GLN A 179 -5.22 -2.71 -16.02
CA GLN A 179 -4.80 -3.81 -15.14
C GLN A 179 -5.64 -3.85 -13.86
N ARG A 180 -5.85 -2.69 -13.21
CA ARG A 180 -6.69 -2.58 -12.01
C ARG A 180 -8.15 -2.94 -12.31
N GLU A 181 -8.69 -2.50 -13.45
CA GLU A 181 -10.06 -2.85 -13.88
C GLU A 181 -10.21 -4.35 -14.12
N LYS A 182 -9.23 -4.98 -14.79
CA LYS A 182 -9.19 -6.43 -14.99
C LYS A 182 -9.18 -7.19 -13.65
N GLU A 183 -8.32 -6.75 -12.71
CA GLU A 183 -8.23 -7.39 -11.40
C GLU A 183 -9.51 -7.17 -10.58
N ALA A 184 -10.07 -5.95 -10.59
CA ALA A 184 -11.34 -5.66 -9.94
C ALA A 184 -12.49 -6.51 -10.50
N THR A 185 -12.54 -6.68 -11.83
CA THR A 185 -13.55 -7.52 -12.49
C THR A 185 -13.39 -8.99 -12.09
N ARG A 186 -12.15 -9.48 -12.05
CA ARG A 186 -11.85 -10.84 -11.59
C ARG A 186 -12.30 -11.06 -10.14
N GLN A 187 -11.98 -10.13 -9.25
CA GLN A 187 -12.38 -10.21 -7.84
C GLN A 187 -13.91 -10.13 -7.67
N ARG A 188 -14.59 -9.27 -8.46
CA ARG A 188 -16.07 -9.21 -8.45
C ARG A 188 -16.69 -10.54 -8.91
N ALA A 189 -16.18 -11.12 -9.99
CA ALA A 189 -16.65 -12.41 -10.49
C ALA A 189 -16.43 -13.55 -9.47
N GLU A 190 -15.28 -13.56 -8.82
CA GLU A 190 -14.98 -14.54 -7.77
C GLU A 190 -15.88 -14.36 -6.54
N ALA A 191 -16.08 -13.12 -6.09
CA ALA A 191 -17.01 -12.81 -5.00
C ALA A 191 -18.44 -13.25 -5.34
N GLN A 192 -18.90 -13.02 -6.58
CA GLN A 192 -20.22 -13.44 -7.05
C GLN A 192 -20.33 -14.96 -7.11
N ARG A 193 -19.28 -15.67 -7.56
CA ARG A 193 -19.24 -17.15 -7.53
C ARG A 193 -19.38 -17.68 -6.11
N ILE A 194 -18.60 -17.15 -5.17
CA ILE A 194 -18.66 -17.53 -3.76
C ILE A 194 -20.05 -17.25 -3.17
N GLN A 195 -20.64 -16.12 -3.50
CA GLN A 195 -21.97 -15.76 -3.05
C GLN A 195 -23.02 -16.76 -3.56
N ILE A 196 -23.00 -17.13 -4.85
CA ILE A 196 -23.92 -18.11 -5.45
C ILE A 196 -23.73 -19.48 -4.80
N GLU A 197 -22.48 -19.94 -4.65
CA GLU A 197 -22.18 -21.23 -4.01
C GLU A 197 -22.66 -21.28 -2.56
N THR A 198 -22.42 -20.21 -1.80
CA THR A 198 -22.85 -20.10 -0.40
C THR A 198 -24.37 -20.07 -0.30
N GLN A 199 -25.03 -19.30 -1.16
CA GLN A 199 -26.50 -19.23 -1.20
C GLN A 199 -27.11 -20.59 -1.56
N ALA A 200 -26.57 -21.25 -2.58
CA ALA A 200 -27.05 -22.57 -2.99
C ALA A 200 -26.87 -23.63 -1.87
N ALA A 201 -25.73 -23.59 -1.17
CA ALA A 201 -25.48 -24.46 -0.02
C ALA A 201 -26.45 -24.18 1.13
N ALA A 202 -26.70 -22.89 1.42
CA ALA A 202 -27.66 -22.50 2.45
C ALA A 202 -29.11 -22.91 2.10
N ASP A 203 -29.50 -22.77 0.83
CA ASP A 203 -30.83 -23.16 0.35
C ASP A 203 -30.99 -24.70 0.37
N ALA A 204 -29.95 -25.46 0.01
CA ALA A 204 -29.96 -26.93 0.12
C ALA A 204 -30.09 -27.38 1.59
N GLU A 205 -29.34 -26.78 2.49
CA GLU A 205 -29.40 -27.08 3.92
C GLU A 205 -30.76 -26.71 4.53
N LYS A 206 -31.31 -25.56 4.16
CA LYS A 206 -32.67 -25.15 4.54
C LYS A 206 -33.70 -26.18 4.10
N THR A 207 -33.63 -26.64 2.83
CA THR A 207 -34.56 -27.64 2.31
C THR A 207 -34.40 -28.98 3.03
N ARG A 208 -33.17 -29.38 3.32
CA ARG A 208 -32.90 -30.61 4.11
C ARG A 208 -33.51 -30.52 5.51
N LEU A 209 -33.27 -29.45 6.24
CA LEU A 209 -33.80 -29.22 7.57
C LEU A 209 -35.33 -29.12 7.59
N GLN A 210 -35.92 -28.49 6.58
CA GLN A 210 -37.38 -28.46 6.41
C GLN A 210 -37.97 -29.88 6.17
N GLY A 211 -37.26 -30.66 5.32
CA GLY A 211 -37.66 -32.07 5.08
C GLY A 211 -37.57 -32.93 6.33
N GLU A 212 -36.50 -32.79 7.11
CA GLU A 212 -36.33 -33.49 8.39
C GLU A 212 -37.40 -33.05 9.42
N GLY A 213 -37.65 -31.73 9.49
CA GLY A 213 -38.68 -31.16 10.36
C GLY A 213 -40.06 -31.71 10.02
N GLN A 214 -40.43 -31.79 8.72
CA GLN A 214 -41.70 -32.39 8.28
C GLN A 214 -41.76 -33.89 8.56
N ALA A 215 -40.69 -34.62 8.34
CA ALA A 215 -40.64 -36.05 8.63
C ALA A 215 -40.81 -36.33 10.14
N ASN A 216 -40.13 -35.57 10.97
CA ASN A 216 -40.27 -35.65 12.43
C ASN A 216 -41.71 -35.30 12.87
N TYR A 217 -42.25 -34.21 12.36
CA TYR A 217 -43.63 -33.79 12.64
C TYR A 217 -44.63 -34.88 12.28
N ARG A 218 -44.54 -35.50 11.08
CA ARG A 218 -45.41 -36.63 10.67
C ARG A 218 -45.20 -37.83 11.57
N ARG A 219 -43.97 -38.12 12.02
CA ARG A 219 -43.69 -39.23 12.94
C ARG A 219 -44.36 -39.01 14.31
N GLU A 220 -44.28 -37.78 14.84
CA GLU A 220 -44.92 -37.43 16.12
C GLU A 220 -46.45 -37.50 16.04
N ILE A 221 -47.03 -37.02 14.91
CA ILE A 221 -48.48 -37.21 14.70
C ILE A 221 -48.86 -38.70 14.65
N ALA A 222 -48.11 -39.52 13.90
CA ALA A 222 -48.38 -40.95 13.82
C ALA A 222 -48.27 -41.63 15.19
N ASN A 223 -47.25 -41.28 15.98
CA ASN A 223 -47.09 -41.77 17.34
C ASN A 223 -48.31 -41.37 18.23
N GLY A 224 -48.71 -40.10 18.14
CA GLY A 224 -49.86 -39.60 18.87
C GLY A 224 -51.18 -40.33 18.51
N ILE A 225 -51.37 -40.62 17.23
CA ILE A 225 -52.52 -41.39 16.76
C ILE A 225 -52.47 -42.84 17.33
N VAL A 226 -51.29 -43.47 17.30
CA VAL A 226 -51.13 -44.85 17.86
C VAL A 226 -51.44 -44.87 19.35
N ASP A 227 -50.95 -43.88 20.10
CA ASP A 227 -51.21 -43.79 21.54
C ASP A 227 -52.69 -43.48 21.84
N GLN A 228 -53.35 -42.66 21.03
CA GLN A 228 -54.76 -42.42 21.09
C GLN A 228 -55.62 -43.75 20.84
N ILE A 229 -55.24 -44.48 19.80
CA ILE A 229 -55.84 -45.77 19.50
C ILE A 229 -55.73 -46.77 20.69
N LYS A 230 -54.49 -46.85 21.26
CA LYS A 230 -54.26 -47.72 22.43
C LYS A 230 -55.13 -47.31 23.64
N SER A 231 -55.25 -46.01 23.88
CA SER A 231 -56.02 -45.44 24.98
C SER A 231 -57.52 -45.77 24.85
N LEU A 232 -58.05 -45.63 23.63
CA LEU A 232 -59.46 -45.96 23.32
C LEU A 232 -59.75 -47.49 23.37
N GLN A 233 -58.81 -48.32 22.93
CA GLN A 233 -58.93 -49.82 23.09
C GLN A 233 -58.92 -50.25 24.56
N ALA A 234 -58.14 -49.56 25.42
CA ALA A 234 -58.12 -49.86 26.86
C ALA A 234 -59.44 -49.58 27.57
N VAL A 235 -60.31 -48.76 27.02
CA VAL A 235 -61.67 -48.46 27.52
C VAL A 235 -62.70 -49.42 26.96
N GLY A 236 -62.29 -50.40 26.14
CA GLY A 236 -63.19 -51.46 25.66
C GLY A 236 -63.96 -51.14 24.38
N MET A 237 -63.57 -50.12 23.62
CA MET A 237 -64.17 -49.77 22.33
C MET A 237 -63.77 -50.76 21.24
N ASN A 238 -64.71 -51.08 20.33
CA ASN A 238 -64.40 -51.92 19.20
C ASN A 238 -63.50 -51.23 18.17
N ILE A 239 -62.65 -52.00 17.51
CA ILE A 239 -61.64 -51.48 16.54
C ILE A 239 -62.29 -50.61 15.46
N ASN A 240 -63.48 -50.96 14.98
CA ASN A 240 -64.19 -50.19 13.97
C ASN A 240 -64.68 -48.82 14.49
N ASP A 241 -65.11 -48.76 15.75
CA ASP A 241 -65.51 -47.46 16.34
C ASP A 241 -64.38 -46.60 16.65
N VAL A 242 -63.19 -47.12 17.06
CA VAL A 242 -61.92 -46.37 17.23
C VAL A 242 -61.45 -45.76 15.92
N ASN A 243 -61.50 -46.55 14.82
CA ASN A 243 -61.11 -46.03 13.51
C ASN A 243 -62.00 -44.86 13.04
N ASN A 244 -63.30 -44.94 13.27
CA ASN A 244 -64.24 -43.88 12.92
C ASN A 244 -63.99 -42.62 13.73
N VAL A 245 -63.65 -42.69 15.00
CA VAL A 245 -63.32 -41.56 15.86
C VAL A 245 -62.02 -40.93 15.42
N VAL A 246 -61.02 -41.74 15.08
CA VAL A 246 -59.70 -41.20 14.59
C VAL A 246 -59.86 -40.48 13.24
N LEU A 247 -60.62 -41.12 12.29
CA LEU A 247 -60.87 -40.47 11.00
C LEU A 247 -61.69 -39.18 11.15
N PHE A 248 -62.63 -39.14 12.06
CA PHE A 248 -63.41 -37.95 12.33
C PHE A 248 -62.52 -36.79 12.93
N ASN A 249 -61.64 -37.13 13.86
CA ASN A 249 -60.69 -36.13 14.39
C ASN A 249 -59.74 -35.64 13.30
N GLN A 250 -59.20 -36.49 12.45
CA GLN A 250 -58.36 -36.07 11.30
C GLN A 250 -59.14 -35.17 10.34
N TYR A 251 -60.40 -35.45 10.08
CA TYR A 251 -61.24 -34.58 9.29
C TYR A 251 -61.44 -33.21 9.92
N LEU A 252 -61.66 -33.14 11.22
CA LEU A 252 -61.75 -31.85 11.96
C LEU A 252 -60.45 -31.09 11.91
N ASP A 253 -59.30 -31.76 12.03
CA ASP A 253 -57.98 -31.13 11.94
C ASP A 253 -57.69 -30.57 10.54
N VAL A 254 -58.06 -31.27 9.48
CA VAL A 254 -57.98 -30.78 8.09
C VAL A 254 -58.91 -29.58 7.91
N MET A 255 -60.14 -29.61 8.42
CA MET A 255 -61.06 -28.49 8.37
C MET A 255 -60.53 -27.25 9.13
N ARG A 256 -59.91 -27.46 10.27
CA ARG A 256 -59.30 -26.40 11.05
C ARG A 256 -58.11 -25.77 10.29
N SER A 257 -57.25 -26.61 9.70
CA SER A 257 -56.11 -26.13 8.92
C SER A 257 -56.54 -25.36 7.65
N LEU A 258 -57.62 -25.76 7.00
CA LEU A 258 -58.20 -25.03 5.87
C LEU A 258 -58.80 -23.69 6.31
N SER A 259 -59.43 -23.62 7.49
CA SER A 259 -59.98 -22.42 8.08
C SER A 259 -58.88 -21.40 8.47
N GLU A 260 -57.75 -21.88 8.97
CA GLU A 260 -56.62 -21.05 9.39
C GLU A 260 -55.77 -20.56 8.20
N SER A 261 -55.76 -21.25 7.08
CA SER A 261 -54.94 -20.90 5.91
C SER A 261 -55.45 -19.73 5.06
N GLY A 262 -56.61 -19.12 5.40
CA GLY A 262 -57.11 -17.86 4.81
C GLY A 262 -57.43 -17.86 3.29
N ASN A 263 -57.11 -18.94 2.58
CA ASN A 263 -57.26 -19.07 1.11
C ASN A 263 -58.45 -19.94 0.67
N ALA A 264 -59.27 -20.40 1.62
CA ALA A 264 -60.40 -21.24 1.30
C ALA A 264 -61.55 -20.39 0.72
N LYS A 265 -61.68 -20.37 -0.60
CA LYS A 265 -62.76 -19.61 -1.29
C LYS A 265 -64.16 -20.22 -1.17
N THR A 266 -64.33 -21.51 -0.94
CA THR A 266 -65.61 -22.16 -0.60
C THR A 266 -65.37 -23.65 -0.39
N VAL A 267 -65.76 -24.23 0.76
CA VAL A 267 -65.76 -25.66 0.97
C VAL A 267 -67.21 -26.15 0.94
N VAL A 268 -67.57 -26.85 -0.09
CA VAL A 268 -68.89 -27.48 -0.19
C VAL A 268 -68.83 -28.87 0.47
N LEU A 269 -69.50 -29.02 1.59
CA LEU A 269 -69.61 -30.26 2.29
C LEU A 269 -70.88 -31.03 1.82
N PRO A 270 -70.79 -32.30 1.35
CA PRO A 270 -71.94 -33.08 1.06
C PRO A 270 -72.66 -33.51 2.36
N ALA A 271 -73.96 -33.27 2.39
CA ALA A 271 -74.78 -33.70 3.51
C ALA A 271 -74.77 -35.22 3.57
N SER A 272 -74.39 -35.72 4.73
CA SER A 272 -74.26 -37.08 5.25
C SER A 272 -75.08 -38.22 4.59
N THR A 273 -74.32 -39.23 4.11
CA THR A 273 -74.77 -40.64 4.07
C THR A 273 -73.68 -41.56 4.63
N PRO A 274 -74.00 -42.71 5.27
CA PRO A 274 -72.97 -43.51 5.99
C PRO A 274 -71.92 -44.21 5.13
N GLY A 275 -71.76 -43.90 3.87
CA GLY A 275 -70.66 -44.32 2.98
C GLY A 275 -69.80 -43.18 2.42
N GLY A 276 -70.17 -41.92 2.73
CA GLY A 276 -69.60 -40.73 2.06
C GLY A 276 -68.20 -40.31 2.49
N TYR A 277 -67.61 -40.98 3.49
CA TYR A 277 -66.27 -40.58 3.95
C TYR A 277 -65.16 -41.02 2.98
N GLN A 278 -65.34 -42.10 2.22
CA GLN A 278 -64.35 -42.52 1.21
C GLN A 278 -64.42 -41.63 -0.04
N ASP A 279 -65.63 -41.25 -0.49
CA ASP A 279 -65.82 -40.34 -1.61
C ASP A 279 -65.29 -38.91 -1.31
N LEU A 280 -65.47 -38.48 -0.07
CA LEU A 280 -64.91 -37.16 0.40
C LEU A 280 -63.39 -37.17 0.41
N TYR A 281 -62.78 -38.28 0.84
CA TYR A 281 -61.31 -38.40 0.84
C TYR A 281 -60.77 -38.40 -0.59
N GLU A 282 -61.39 -39.06 -1.53
CA GLU A 282 -61.01 -39.01 -2.95
C GLU A 282 -61.20 -37.61 -3.57
N GLN A 283 -62.28 -36.89 -3.23
CA GLN A 283 -62.56 -35.57 -3.73
C GLN A 283 -61.56 -34.52 -3.17
N VAL A 284 -61.22 -34.58 -1.88
CA VAL A 284 -60.21 -33.68 -1.25
C VAL A 284 -58.83 -33.99 -1.80
N THR A 285 -58.52 -35.29 -2.02
CA THR A 285 -57.22 -35.66 -2.60
C THR A 285 -57.09 -35.17 -4.06
N LYS A 286 -58.14 -35.28 -4.85
CA LYS A 286 -58.20 -34.73 -6.21
C LYS A 286 -58.13 -33.22 -6.23
N ALA A 287 -58.82 -32.54 -5.32
CA ALA A 287 -58.74 -31.08 -5.21
C ALA A 287 -57.34 -30.58 -4.79
N MET A 288 -56.62 -31.31 -3.92
CA MET A 288 -55.22 -30.97 -3.57
C MET A 288 -54.25 -31.22 -4.73
N LEU A 289 -54.43 -32.27 -5.52
CA LEU A 289 -53.60 -32.52 -6.72
C LEU A 289 -53.82 -31.48 -7.79
N THR A 290 -55.05 -31.02 -8.06
CA THR A 290 -55.33 -29.95 -9.01
C THR A 290 -54.87 -28.58 -8.53
N ALA A 291 -54.80 -28.32 -7.23
CA ALA A 291 -54.27 -27.09 -6.68
C ALA A 291 -52.72 -27.04 -6.72
N ALA A 292 -52.05 -28.21 -6.77
CA ALA A 292 -50.60 -28.33 -6.91
C ALA A 292 -50.10 -28.17 -8.36
N GLU A 293 -50.98 -28.47 -9.36
CA GLU A 293 -50.67 -28.33 -10.79
C GLU A 293 -50.88 -26.90 -11.35
N THR A 294 -51.51 -26.01 -10.58
CA THR A 294 -51.81 -24.64 -10.98
C THR A 294 -50.84 -23.59 -10.37
N LYS A 295 -49.73 -24.02 -9.85
CA LYS A 295 -48.61 -23.16 -9.36
C LYS A 295 -47.37 -23.42 -10.19
#